data_338f0130c51f91dc5b2199a0b89d352a
#
_entry.id   338f0130c51f91dc5b2199a0b89d352a
#
_cell.length_a   1.000
_cell.length_b   1.000
_cell.length_c   1.000
_cell.angle_alpha   90.00
_cell.angle_beta   90.00
_cell.angle_gamma   90.00
#
_symmetry.space_group_name_H-M   'P 1'
#
loop_
_entity.id
_entity.type
_entity.pdbx_description
1 polymer ?
#
loop_
_entity_poly.entity_id
_entity_poly.type
_entity_poly.pdbx_seq_one_letter_code
_entity_poly.pdbx_strand_id
1 'polypeptide(L)'
;MNIVVAGTGYVGLVTGACLAEKGFCVTCVDVDEKKVEVMKQGISPIYEPGLDEILDRNYKAGRLDFTTDYESAYQKADVVFIGVGTPEREDGSANLDYVFAVCEQIATNVTRDVVVVLKSTVPIGTNDKVEEFFKENKKQDVRIEIASNPEFLAQGTAVIDTLHASRIVIGVESDWAKDVLTSIYQCYGQPIVVTNRRSAEMIKYASNDFLALKISFINEMANLCEIVGADIEEVANGMSFDPRIGNKLSLIHILTLPTN
;
A
#
# COMPACT_ATOMS: atom_id res chain seq x y z
N MET A 1 16.07 7.00 -11.10
CA MET A 1 15.20 7.30 -9.95
C MET A 1 15.45 6.25 -8.89
N ASN A 2 15.85 6.67 -7.70
CA ASN A 2 16.09 5.81 -6.55
C ASN A 2 14.86 5.83 -5.66
N ILE A 3 14.21 4.70 -5.53
CA ILE A 3 13.01 4.54 -4.71
C ILE A 3 13.40 3.85 -3.40
N VAL A 4 12.95 4.40 -2.28
CA VAL A 4 13.08 3.76 -0.99
C VAL A 4 11.69 3.36 -0.49
N VAL A 5 11.59 2.17 0.08
CA VAL A 5 10.37 1.70 0.74
C VAL A 5 10.66 1.49 2.21
N ALA A 6 10.03 2.26 3.07
CA ALA A 6 10.15 2.17 4.52
C ALA A 6 9.11 1.18 5.08
N GLY A 7 9.61 0.13 5.73
CA GLY A 7 8.83 -0.99 6.23
C GLY A 7 8.72 -2.14 5.22
N THR A 8 9.01 -3.35 5.69
CA THR A 8 8.90 -4.59 4.91
C THR A 8 7.81 -5.51 5.47
N GLY A 9 6.74 -4.90 5.95
CA GLY A 9 5.48 -5.58 6.17
C GLY A 9 4.82 -5.95 4.84
N TYR A 10 3.60 -6.45 4.90
CA TYR A 10 2.89 -6.95 3.73
C TYR A 10 2.83 -5.92 2.58
N VAL A 11 2.36 -4.71 2.87
CA VAL A 11 2.21 -3.63 1.88
C VAL A 11 3.56 -3.15 1.34
N GLY A 12 4.52 -2.90 2.24
CA GLY A 12 5.81 -2.34 1.84
C GLY A 12 6.64 -3.32 1.02
N LEU A 13 6.75 -4.59 1.45
CA LEU A 13 7.55 -5.59 0.73
C LEU A 13 6.99 -5.87 -0.66
N VAL A 14 5.66 -6.08 -0.78
CA VAL A 14 5.03 -6.29 -2.09
C VAL A 14 5.20 -5.05 -2.99
N THR A 15 5.06 -3.83 -2.43
CA THR A 15 5.29 -2.59 -3.18
C THR A 15 6.72 -2.52 -3.70
N GLY A 16 7.73 -2.74 -2.85
CA GLY A 16 9.13 -2.68 -3.24
C GLY A 16 9.48 -3.72 -4.29
N ALA A 17 9.04 -4.96 -4.10
CA ALA A 17 9.25 -6.05 -5.04
C ALA A 17 8.63 -5.75 -6.42
N CYS A 18 7.37 -5.29 -6.46
CA CYS A 18 6.67 -4.99 -7.70
C CYS A 18 7.26 -3.76 -8.43
N LEU A 19 7.74 -2.75 -7.71
CA LEU A 19 8.45 -1.62 -8.31
C LEU A 19 9.79 -2.06 -8.93
N ALA A 20 10.56 -2.90 -8.23
CA ALA A 20 11.78 -3.48 -8.77
C ALA A 20 11.51 -4.35 -10.00
N GLU A 21 10.41 -5.11 -10.02
CA GLU A 21 9.97 -5.92 -11.16
C GLU A 21 9.62 -5.06 -12.38
N LYS A 22 9.14 -3.83 -12.16
CA LYS A 22 8.92 -2.84 -13.24
C LYS A 22 10.21 -2.11 -13.67
N GLY A 23 11.37 -2.46 -13.11
CA GLY A 23 12.69 -1.97 -13.54
C GLY A 23 13.24 -0.79 -12.74
N PHE A 24 12.61 -0.40 -11.65
CA PHE A 24 13.14 0.65 -10.76
C PHE A 24 14.24 0.11 -9.86
N CYS A 25 15.17 1.00 -9.45
CA CYS A 25 16.13 0.71 -8.38
C CYS A 25 15.42 1.00 -7.04
N VAL A 26 15.21 -0.04 -6.25
CA VAL A 26 14.45 0.00 -5.00
C VAL A 26 15.30 -0.46 -3.84
N THR A 27 15.33 0.30 -2.76
CA THR A 27 15.90 -0.11 -1.47
C THR A 27 14.79 -0.21 -0.45
N CYS A 28 14.54 -1.39 0.09
CA CYS A 28 13.61 -1.61 1.18
C CYS A 28 14.34 -1.48 2.52
N VAL A 29 13.82 -0.63 3.39
CA VAL A 29 14.36 -0.37 4.73
C VAL A 29 13.46 -1.00 5.77
N ASP A 30 14.03 -1.79 6.68
CA ASP A 30 13.34 -2.30 7.86
C ASP A 30 14.25 -2.21 9.10
N VAL A 31 13.67 -2.11 10.26
CA VAL A 31 14.42 -2.08 11.55
C VAL A 31 14.81 -3.46 12.03
N ASP A 32 14.20 -4.53 11.49
CA ASP A 32 14.44 -5.92 11.88
C ASP A 32 15.58 -6.52 11.03
N GLU A 33 16.78 -6.60 11.63
CA GLU A 33 17.96 -7.18 10.98
C GLU A 33 17.71 -8.61 10.47
N LYS A 34 16.96 -9.42 11.22
CA LYS A 34 16.68 -10.82 10.84
C LYS A 34 15.84 -10.89 9.57
N LYS A 35 14.83 -10.03 9.45
CA LYS A 35 14.05 -9.92 8.21
C LYS A 35 14.91 -9.50 7.04
N VAL A 36 15.75 -8.48 7.24
CA VAL A 36 16.66 -7.98 6.20
C VAL A 36 17.59 -9.10 5.72
N GLU A 37 18.19 -9.87 6.62
CA GLU A 37 19.08 -10.99 6.28
C GLU A 37 18.36 -12.10 5.48
N VAL A 38 17.12 -12.42 5.83
CA VAL A 38 16.32 -13.42 5.11
C VAL A 38 15.97 -12.91 3.70
N MET A 39 15.56 -11.65 3.57
CA MET A 39 15.24 -11.05 2.27
C MET A 39 16.44 -10.92 1.34
N LYS A 40 17.64 -10.68 1.86
CA LYS A 40 18.89 -10.71 1.08
C LYS A 40 19.23 -12.09 0.50
N GLN A 41 18.65 -13.16 1.07
CA GLN A 41 18.74 -14.52 0.52
C GLN A 41 17.67 -14.79 -0.55
N GLY A 42 16.85 -13.81 -0.91
CA GLY A 42 15.74 -13.97 -1.86
C GLY A 42 14.52 -14.67 -1.26
N ILE A 43 14.45 -14.74 0.08
CA ILE A 43 13.35 -15.41 0.80
C ILE A 43 12.43 -14.34 1.39
N SER A 44 11.13 -14.47 1.14
CA SER A 44 10.12 -13.58 1.73
C SER A 44 9.84 -13.93 3.19
N PRO A 45 9.81 -12.95 4.12
CA PRO A 45 9.34 -13.16 5.49
C PRO A 45 7.82 -13.31 5.60
N ILE A 46 7.09 -13.13 4.51
CA ILE A 46 5.63 -13.27 4.42
C ILE A 46 5.28 -14.29 3.33
N TYR A 47 4.19 -15.02 3.52
CA TYR A 47 3.69 -15.91 2.48
C TYR A 47 2.81 -15.14 1.50
N GLU A 48 3.26 -15.06 0.24
CA GLU A 48 2.50 -14.48 -0.86
C GLU A 48 2.91 -15.16 -2.17
N PRO A 49 1.97 -15.74 -2.93
CA PRO A 49 2.28 -16.42 -4.18
C PRO A 49 3.05 -15.55 -5.17
N GLY A 50 4.18 -16.05 -5.67
CA GLY A 50 5.01 -15.38 -6.67
C GLY A 50 5.95 -14.31 -6.10
N LEU A 51 5.92 -14.03 -4.80
CA LEU A 51 6.76 -12.99 -4.20
C LEU A 51 8.22 -13.42 -4.10
N ASP A 52 8.51 -14.67 -3.67
CA ASP A 52 9.88 -15.18 -3.55
C ASP A 52 10.63 -15.11 -4.87
N GLU A 53 9.98 -15.50 -5.97
CA GLU A 53 10.59 -15.45 -7.30
C GLU A 53 10.91 -14.02 -7.75
N ILE A 54 10.05 -13.06 -7.39
CA ILE A 54 10.28 -11.63 -7.69
C ILE A 54 11.44 -11.09 -6.85
N LEU A 55 11.48 -11.42 -5.55
CA LEU A 55 12.55 -10.99 -4.65
C LEU A 55 13.91 -11.51 -5.14
N ASP A 56 14.03 -12.83 -5.35
CA ASP A 56 15.28 -13.48 -5.75
C ASP A 56 15.81 -12.91 -7.07
N ARG A 57 14.98 -12.83 -8.10
CA ARG A 57 15.44 -12.36 -9.43
C ARG A 57 15.81 -10.87 -9.41
N ASN A 58 15.09 -10.02 -8.66
CA ASN A 58 15.38 -8.59 -8.63
C ASN A 58 16.55 -8.26 -7.71
N TYR A 59 16.73 -8.99 -6.62
CA TYR A 59 17.91 -8.90 -5.77
C TYR A 59 19.19 -9.30 -6.56
N LYS A 60 19.20 -10.45 -7.23
CA LYS A 60 20.29 -10.89 -8.09
C LYS A 60 20.61 -9.93 -9.24
N ALA A 61 19.58 -9.26 -9.77
CA ALA A 61 19.73 -8.27 -10.82
C ALA A 61 20.18 -6.88 -10.32
N GLY A 62 20.35 -6.70 -9.01
CA GLY A 62 20.76 -5.43 -8.39
C GLY A 62 19.71 -4.32 -8.50
N ARG A 63 18.44 -4.65 -8.77
CA ARG A 63 17.34 -3.69 -8.79
C ARG A 63 16.61 -3.57 -7.45
N LEU A 64 16.74 -4.56 -6.59
CA LEU A 64 16.15 -4.59 -5.25
C LEU A 64 17.25 -4.82 -4.23
N ASP A 65 17.23 -4.03 -3.17
CA ASP A 65 18.14 -4.19 -2.04
C ASP A 65 17.39 -4.04 -0.72
N PHE A 66 17.94 -4.58 0.37
CA PHE A 66 17.35 -4.58 1.70
C PHE A 66 18.39 -4.09 2.71
N THR A 67 18.00 -3.18 3.61
CA THR A 67 18.94 -2.64 4.58
C THR A 67 18.27 -2.18 5.86
N THR A 68 19.03 -2.16 6.95
CA THR A 68 18.67 -1.45 8.18
C THR A 68 19.28 -0.05 8.22
N ASP A 69 20.21 0.28 7.30
CA ASP A 69 20.84 1.59 7.16
C ASP A 69 19.88 2.57 6.43
N TYR A 70 18.91 3.08 7.20
CA TYR A 70 17.97 4.07 6.67
C TYR A 70 18.64 5.41 6.35
N GLU A 71 19.74 5.76 7.04
CA GLU A 71 20.42 7.04 6.84
C GLU A 71 20.95 7.14 5.41
N SER A 72 21.77 6.17 5.01
CA SER A 72 22.31 6.10 3.63
C SER A 72 21.22 5.93 2.57
N ALA A 73 20.13 5.21 2.90
CA ALA A 73 19.03 5.00 1.97
C ALA A 73 18.28 6.30 1.67
N TYR A 74 17.89 7.06 2.71
CA TYR A 74 17.14 8.30 2.52
C TYR A 74 17.97 9.41 1.89
N GLN A 75 19.27 9.49 2.15
CA GLN A 75 20.16 10.48 1.52
C GLN A 75 20.13 10.43 -0.02
N LYS A 76 19.88 9.27 -0.59
CA LYS A 76 19.91 9.03 -2.04
C LYS A 76 18.51 8.98 -2.67
N ALA A 77 17.45 9.02 -1.85
CA ALA A 77 16.10 8.82 -2.30
C ALA A 77 15.58 9.97 -3.16
N ASP A 78 14.96 9.65 -4.29
CA ASP A 78 14.13 10.57 -5.08
C ASP A 78 12.65 10.43 -4.65
N VAL A 79 12.25 9.23 -4.23
CA VAL A 79 10.89 8.92 -3.72
C VAL A 79 11.01 7.96 -2.53
N VAL A 80 10.27 8.23 -1.47
CA VAL A 80 10.16 7.34 -0.30
C VAL A 80 8.71 6.91 -0.13
N PHE A 81 8.45 5.61 -0.24
CA PHE A 81 7.16 5.02 0.10
C PHE A 81 7.16 4.60 1.57
N ILE A 82 6.18 5.06 2.34
CA ILE A 82 5.96 4.64 3.72
C ILE A 82 4.91 3.52 3.72
N GLY A 83 5.37 2.29 3.97
CA GLY A 83 4.55 1.07 4.01
C GLY A 83 4.59 0.36 5.36
N VAL A 84 4.75 1.13 6.46
CA VAL A 84 4.76 0.60 7.83
C VAL A 84 3.35 0.29 8.33
N GLY A 85 3.26 -0.60 9.33
CA GLY A 85 1.99 -0.93 9.95
C GLY A 85 1.36 0.24 10.71
N THR A 86 0.03 0.25 10.78
CA THR A 86 -0.76 1.22 11.55
C THR A 86 -1.72 0.44 12.47
N PRO A 87 -1.21 -0.30 13.47
CA PRO A 87 -2.03 -1.17 14.31
C PRO A 87 -3.08 -0.37 15.07
N GLU A 88 -4.16 -1.02 15.44
CA GLU A 88 -5.22 -0.45 16.26
C GLU A 88 -4.72 -0.21 17.70
N ARG A 89 -5.06 0.93 18.28
CA ARG A 89 -4.89 1.23 19.70
C ARG A 89 -6.07 0.70 20.50
N GLU A 90 -5.94 0.67 21.84
CA GLU A 90 -7.00 0.22 22.74
C GLU A 90 -8.34 0.99 22.59
N ASP A 91 -8.27 2.23 22.14
CA ASP A 91 -9.43 3.09 21.89
C ASP A 91 -10.03 2.95 20.49
N GLY A 92 -9.53 2.01 19.69
CA GLY A 92 -9.95 1.80 18.31
C GLY A 92 -9.30 2.75 17.28
N SER A 93 -8.47 3.69 17.69
CA SER A 93 -7.78 4.60 16.78
C SER A 93 -6.55 3.93 16.14
N ALA A 94 -6.17 4.39 14.93
CA ALA A 94 -4.96 3.92 14.28
C ALA A 94 -3.70 4.48 14.99
N ASN A 95 -2.75 3.60 15.30
CA ASN A 95 -1.45 4.02 15.81
C ASN A 95 -0.56 4.48 14.65
N LEU A 96 -0.23 5.76 14.62
CA LEU A 96 0.62 6.39 13.61
C LEU A 96 2.08 6.55 14.06
N ASP A 97 2.48 6.02 15.20
CA ASP A 97 3.82 6.22 15.76
C ASP A 97 4.92 5.74 14.80
N TYR A 98 4.70 4.60 14.13
CA TYR A 98 5.65 4.08 13.13
C TYR A 98 5.74 4.98 11.89
N VAL A 99 4.62 5.59 11.47
CA VAL A 99 4.62 6.55 10.35
C VAL A 99 5.45 7.77 10.68
N PHE A 100 5.21 8.37 11.86
CA PHE A 100 5.96 9.56 12.30
C PHE A 100 7.43 9.26 12.62
N ALA A 101 7.76 8.08 13.13
CA ALA A 101 9.16 7.65 13.29
C ALA A 101 9.91 7.62 11.95
N VAL A 102 9.27 7.10 10.90
CA VAL A 102 9.84 7.13 9.53
C VAL A 102 9.94 8.57 9.03
N CYS A 103 8.92 9.42 9.28
CA CYS A 103 8.97 10.84 8.90
C CYS A 103 10.15 11.57 9.56
N GLU A 104 10.44 11.28 10.83
CA GLU A 104 11.60 11.86 11.55
C GLU A 104 12.93 11.42 10.93
N GLN A 105 13.06 10.13 10.60
CA GLN A 105 14.24 9.61 9.91
C GLN A 105 14.43 10.30 8.55
N ILE A 106 13.37 10.46 7.76
CA ILE A 106 13.41 11.15 6.46
C ILE A 106 13.80 12.61 6.66
N ALA A 107 13.12 13.36 7.56
CA ALA A 107 13.37 14.78 7.83
C ALA A 107 14.83 15.06 8.23
N THR A 108 15.47 14.09 8.87
CA THR A 108 16.86 14.22 9.34
C THR A 108 17.88 13.89 8.25
N ASN A 109 17.58 12.95 7.38
CA ASN A 109 18.59 12.33 6.51
C ASN A 109 18.49 12.70 5.02
N VAL A 110 17.34 13.20 4.53
CA VAL A 110 17.24 13.61 3.13
C VAL A 110 18.16 14.78 2.82
N THR A 111 18.84 14.71 1.67
CA THR A 111 19.81 15.73 1.22
C THR A 111 19.44 16.35 -0.13
N ARG A 112 18.30 15.95 -0.68
CA ARG A 112 17.76 16.40 -1.96
C ARG A 112 16.25 16.47 -1.93
N ASP A 113 15.65 17.11 -2.93
CA ASP A 113 14.21 17.13 -3.11
C ASP A 113 13.65 15.72 -3.22
N VAL A 114 12.58 15.42 -2.49
CA VAL A 114 12.01 14.09 -2.36
C VAL A 114 10.48 14.12 -2.32
N VAL A 115 9.85 13.12 -2.94
CA VAL A 115 8.41 12.86 -2.76
C VAL A 115 8.25 11.76 -1.72
N VAL A 116 7.56 12.07 -0.62
CA VAL A 116 7.21 11.11 0.43
C VAL A 116 5.78 10.65 0.21
N VAL A 117 5.60 9.34 0.06
CA VAL A 117 4.35 8.72 -0.34
C VAL A 117 3.83 7.84 0.77
N LEU A 118 2.70 8.20 1.37
CA LEU A 118 2.02 7.36 2.34
C LEU A 118 1.26 6.25 1.59
N LYS A 119 1.72 5.03 1.75
CA LYS A 119 1.07 3.82 1.24
C LYS A 119 0.33 3.05 2.33
N SER A 120 0.72 3.23 3.59
CA SER A 120 0.00 2.72 4.75
C SER A 120 -1.44 3.22 4.77
N THR A 121 -2.37 2.38 5.23
CA THR A 121 -3.75 2.80 5.48
C THR A 121 -3.78 3.70 6.70
N VAL A 122 -4.17 4.95 6.51
CA VAL A 122 -4.13 5.98 7.55
C VAL A 122 -5.44 6.76 7.61
N PRO A 123 -5.86 7.29 8.77
CA PRO A 123 -7.03 8.15 8.91
C PRO A 123 -6.96 9.37 7.98
N ILE A 124 -8.13 9.83 7.53
CA ILE A 124 -8.26 10.97 6.64
C ILE A 124 -7.65 12.23 7.30
N GLY A 125 -6.81 12.94 6.54
CA GLY A 125 -6.05 14.10 7.02
C GLY A 125 -4.68 13.75 7.61
N THR A 126 -4.26 12.49 7.59
CA THR A 126 -2.92 12.10 8.06
C THR A 126 -1.83 12.67 7.16
N ASN A 127 -2.03 12.68 5.84
CA ASN A 127 -1.06 13.28 4.91
C ASN A 127 -0.85 14.78 5.19
N ASP A 128 -1.87 15.51 5.62
CA ASP A 128 -1.74 16.93 5.97
C ASP A 128 -0.92 17.10 7.26
N LYS A 129 -1.12 16.22 8.27
CA LYS A 129 -0.31 16.21 9.49
C LYS A 129 1.16 15.89 9.21
N VAL A 130 1.41 14.97 8.28
CA VAL A 130 2.77 14.63 7.83
C VAL A 130 3.41 15.81 7.10
N GLU A 131 2.68 16.55 6.29
CA GLU A 131 3.19 17.77 5.66
C GLU A 131 3.57 18.84 6.70
N GLU A 132 2.70 19.08 7.71
CA GLU A 132 3.01 19.98 8.81
C GLU A 132 4.26 19.54 9.57
N PHE A 133 4.36 18.23 9.89
CA PHE A 133 5.53 17.67 10.54
C PHE A 133 6.83 17.98 9.78
N PHE A 134 6.84 17.79 8.46
CA PHE A 134 8.04 18.09 7.66
C PHE A 134 8.35 19.59 7.58
N LYS A 135 7.33 20.46 7.54
CA LYS A 135 7.54 21.93 7.58
C LYS A 135 8.27 22.36 8.85
N GLU A 136 7.98 21.69 9.98
CA GLU A 136 8.56 22.05 11.29
C GLU A 136 9.90 21.34 11.56
N ASN A 137 10.11 20.13 11.04
CA ASN A 137 11.19 19.24 11.48
C ASN A 137 12.28 18.95 10.45
N LYS A 138 12.12 19.32 9.17
CA LYS A 138 13.16 19.09 8.16
C LYS A 138 14.45 19.81 8.50
N LYS A 139 15.57 19.14 8.44
CA LYS A 139 16.89 19.66 8.83
C LYS A 139 17.62 20.35 7.67
N GLN A 140 17.25 20.03 6.43
CA GLN A 140 17.90 20.52 5.21
C GLN A 140 16.97 21.47 4.45
N ASP A 141 17.56 22.37 3.68
CA ASP A 141 16.79 23.23 2.75
C ASP A 141 16.50 22.46 1.47
N VAL A 142 15.60 21.50 1.59
CA VAL A 142 15.14 20.63 0.51
C VAL A 142 13.62 20.69 0.40
N ARG A 143 13.12 20.43 -0.78
CA ARG A 143 11.69 20.30 -1.03
C ARG A 143 11.23 18.88 -0.66
N ILE A 144 10.26 18.78 0.24
CA ILE A 144 9.59 17.53 0.59
C ILE A 144 8.12 17.68 0.24
N GLU A 145 7.65 16.90 -0.74
CA GLU A 145 6.24 16.85 -1.13
C GLU A 145 5.59 15.58 -0.64
N ILE A 146 4.37 15.69 -0.16
CA ILE A 146 3.63 14.58 0.43
C ILE A 146 2.56 14.10 -0.56
N ALA A 147 2.47 12.79 -0.72
CA ALA A 147 1.46 12.15 -1.53
C ALA A 147 0.80 10.98 -0.79
N SER A 148 -0.47 10.75 -1.06
CA SER A 148 -1.23 9.57 -0.66
C SER A 148 -1.31 8.60 -1.83
N ASN A 149 -0.89 7.36 -1.62
CA ASN A 149 -1.03 6.31 -2.62
C ASN A 149 -1.50 5.01 -1.94
N PRO A 150 -2.78 4.96 -1.57
CA PRO A 150 -3.33 3.80 -0.89
C PRO A 150 -3.24 2.54 -1.76
N GLU A 151 -3.10 1.40 -1.09
CA GLU A 151 -3.14 0.08 -1.72
C GLU A 151 -4.57 -0.49 -1.74
N PHE A 152 -4.83 -1.43 -2.66
CA PHE A 152 -6.11 -2.15 -2.80
C PHE A 152 -5.87 -3.64 -3.02
N LEU A 153 -4.80 -4.16 -2.45
CA LEU A 153 -4.40 -5.56 -2.54
C LEU A 153 -5.15 -6.43 -1.52
N ALA A 154 -5.24 -7.72 -1.82
CA ALA A 154 -5.72 -8.73 -0.89
C ALA A 154 -4.59 -9.75 -0.61
N GLN A 155 -4.54 -10.28 0.61
CA GLN A 155 -3.60 -11.34 0.97
C GLN A 155 -3.86 -12.59 0.11
N GLY A 156 -2.79 -13.21 -0.38
CA GLY A 156 -2.86 -14.35 -1.30
C GLY A 156 -2.93 -13.98 -2.78
N THR A 157 -3.21 -12.70 -3.11
CA THR A 157 -3.20 -12.18 -4.50
C THR A 157 -2.46 -10.85 -4.63
N ALA A 158 -1.74 -10.41 -3.59
CA ALA A 158 -1.20 -9.06 -3.51
C ALA A 158 -0.19 -8.72 -4.62
N VAL A 159 0.63 -9.68 -5.05
CA VAL A 159 1.54 -9.50 -6.18
C VAL A 159 0.74 -9.25 -7.47
N ILE A 160 -0.27 -10.08 -7.75
CA ILE A 160 -1.12 -9.94 -8.94
C ILE A 160 -1.92 -8.64 -8.86
N ASP A 161 -2.51 -8.34 -7.70
CA ASP A 161 -3.29 -7.13 -7.48
C ASP A 161 -2.46 -5.86 -7.62
N THR A 162 -1.16 -5.91 -7.30
CA THR A 162 -0.24 -4.78 -7.49
C THR A 162 0.19 -4.65 -8.94
N LEU A 163 0.59 -5.73 -9.59
CA LEU A 163 1.07 -5.71 -10.98
C LEU A 163 -0.05 -5.47 -12.00
N HIS A 164 -1.28 -5.87 -11.66
CA HIS A 164 -2.48 -5.79 -12.52
C HIS A 164 -3.65 -5.09 -11.80
N ALA A 165 -3.35 -4.04 -11.05
CA ALA A 165 -4.34 -3.29 -10.29
C ALA A 165 -5.50 -2.82 -11.17
N SER A 166 -6.73 -2.87 -10.66
CA SER A 166 -7.89 -2.31 -11.37
C SER A 166 -7.79 -0.80 -11.53
N ARG A 167 -7.06 -0.15 -10.65
CA ARG A 167 -6.75 1.29 -10.63
C ARG A 167 -5.57 1.57 -9.71
N ILE A 168 -4.92 2.70 -9.96
CA ILE A 168 -3.90 3.28 -9.08
C ILE A 168 -4.42 4.65 -8.65
N VAL A 169 -4.49 4.92 -7.33
CA VAL A 169 -4.96 6.19 -6.80
C VAL A 169 -3.75 7.00 -6.32
N ILE A 170 -3.66 8.25 -6.76
CA ILE A 170 -2.61 9.20 -6.40
C ILE A 170 -3.26 10.45 -5.85
N GLY A 171 -3.09 10.70 -4.56
CA GLY A 171 -3.51 11.93 -3.88
C GLY A 171 -2.34 12.89 -3.75
N VAL A 172 -2.39 14.04 -4.38
CA VAL A 172 -1.30 15.03 -4.44
C VAL A 172 -1.85 16.45 -4.41
N GLU A 173 -1.00 17.39 -3.95
CA GLU A 173 -1.33 18.82 -3.96
C GLU A 173 -0.40 19.61 -4.90
N SER A 174 0.62 18.98 -5.50
CA SER A 174 1.54 19.64 -6.43
C SER A 174 1.67 18.88 -7.75
N ASP A 175 1.88 19.62 -8.85
CA ASP A 175 2.13 19.02 -10.17
C ASP A 175 3.44 18.21 -10.18
N TRP A 176 4.46 18.64 -9.43
CA TRP A 176 5.71 17.88 -9.34
C TRP A 176 5.50 16.47 -8.75
N ALA A 177 4.84 16.37 -7.60
CA ALA A 177 4.54 15.06 -7.00
C ALA A 177 3.65 14.21 -7.91
N LYS A 178 2.67 14.83 -8.59
CA LYS A 178 1.83 14.18 -9.58
C LYS A 178 2.65 13.60 -10.73
N ASP A 179 3.55 14.39 -11.32
CA ASP A 179 4.34 13.98 -12.47
C ASP A 179 5.32 12.85 -12.10
N VAL A 180 5.96 12.97 -10.93
CA VAL A 180 6.85 11.92 -10.40
C VAL A 180 6.09 10.60 -10.23
N LEU A 181 4.95 10.59 -9.54
CA LEU A 181 4.19 9.37 -9.30
C LEU A 181 3.55 8.83 -10.57
N THR A 182 3.07 9.69 -11.46
CA THR A 182 2.54 9.25 -12.76
C THR A 182 3.64 8.58 -13.58
N SER A 183 4.88 9.12 -13.58
CA SER A 183 6.01 8.48 -14.27
C SER A 183 6.35 7.11 -13.75
N ILE A 184 6.21 6.89 -12.43
CA ILE A 184 6.41 5.58 -11.81
C ILE A 184 5.31 4.60 -12.25
N TYR A 185 4.06 5.03 -12.24
CA TYR A 185 2.93 4.12 -12.41
C TYR A 185 2.49 3.92 -13.87
N GLN A 186 2.91 4.77 -14.80
CA GLN A 186 2.52 4.60 -16.22
C GLN A 186 2.98 3.26 -16.82
N CYS A 187 4.10 2.69 -16.35
CA CYS A 187 4.59 1.39 -16.83
C CYS A 187 3.73 0.19 -16.39
N TYR A 188 2.77 0.40 -15.46
CA TYR A 188 1.83 -0.64 -15.07
C TYR A 188 0.67 -0.79 -16.08
N GLY A 189 0.41 0.23 -16.90
CA GLY A 189 -0.66 0.21 -17.90
C GLY A 189 -2.08 0.25 -17.33
N GLN A 190 -2.23 0.64 -16.06
CA GLN A 190 -3.49 0.68 -15.34
C GLN A 190 -4.06 2.10 -15.31
N PRO A 191 -5.38 2.27 -15.15
CA PRO A 191 -5.98 3.59 -14.94
C PRO A 191 -5.39 4.27 -13.70
N ILE A 192 -4.90 5.50 -13.87
CA ILE A 192 -4.39 6.33 -12.77
C ILE A 192 -5.43 7.38 -12.43
N VAL A 193 -5.91 7.35 -11.19
CA VAL A 193 -6.85 8.33 -10.63
C VAL A 193 -6.05 9.34 -9.82
N VAL A 194 -5.89 10.54 -10.36
CA VAL A 194 -5.24 11.66 -9.67
C VAL A 194 -6.30 12.49 -8.95
N THR A 195 -6.09 12.75 -7.66
CA THR A 195 -7.01 13.51 -6.82
C THR A 195 -6.23 14.23 -5.70
N ASN A 196 -6.91 14.93 -4.79
CA ASN A 196 -6.26 15.46 -3.58
C ASN A 196 -5.99 14.36 -2.56
N ARG A 197 -5.11 14.63 -1.59
CA ARG A 197 -4.68 13.66 -0.57
C ARG A 197 -5.85 13.10 0.25
N ARG A 198 -6.74 13.97 0.76
CA ARG A 198 -7.89 13.55 1.58
C ARG A 198 -8.87 12.66 0.81
N SER A 199 -9.10 12.97 -0.47
CA SER A 199 -9.93 12.13 -1.33
C SER A 199 -9.28 10.77 -1.59
N ALA A 200 -7.97 10.70 -1.76
CA ALA A 200 -7.24 9.44 -1.90
C ALA A 200 -7.34 8.58 -0.63
N GLU A 201 -7.13 9.19 0.55
CA GLU A 201 -7.36 8.53 1.84
C GLU A 201 -8.80 8.01 1.98
N MET A 202 -9.79 8.85 1.64
CA MET A 202 -11.21 8.48 1.71
C MET A 202 -11.59 7.36 0.73
N ILE A 203 -11.01 7.33 -0.48
CA ILE A 203 -11.25 6.26 -1.45
C ILE A 203 -10.85 4.89 -0.87
N LYS A 204 -9.75 4.81 -0.10
CA LYS A 204 -9.35 3.57 0.56
C LYS A 204 -10.39 3.11 1.57
N TYR A 205 -10.79 3.98 2.49
CA TYR A 205 -11.80 3.64 3.49
C TYR A 205 -13.14 3.27 2.85
N ALA A 206 -13.66 4.12 1.98
CA ALA A 206 -14.94 3.87 1.32
C ALA A 206 -14.94 2.54 0.53
N SER A 207 -13.81 2.18 -0.09
CA SER A 207 -13.69 0.90 -0.79
C SER A 207 -13.72 -0.29 0.18
N ASN A 208 -12.96 -0.21 1.27
CA ASN A 208 -12.92 -1.28 2.27
C ASN A 208 -14.27 -1.43 2.99
N ASP A 209 -14.88 -0.32 3.40
CA ASP A 209 -16.19 -0.30 4.08
C ASP A 209 -17.29 -0.88 3.18
N PHE A 210 -17.27 -0.55 1.89
CA PHE A 210 -18.23 -1.10 0.94
C PHE A 210 -18.04 -2.61 0.76
N LEU A 211 -16.79 -3.11 0.71
CA LEU A 211 -16.55 -4.55 0.67
C LEU A 211 -17.02 -5.24 1.95
N ALA A 212 -16.76 -4.66 3.12
CA ALA A 212 -17.24 -5.17 4.40
C ALA A 212 -18.77 -5.20 4.46
N LEU A 213 -19.45 -4.15 3.96
CA LEU A 213 -20.91 -4.10 3.86
C LEU A 213 -21.46 -5.21 2.96
N LYS A 214 -20.82 -5.49 1.82
CA LYS A 214 -21.22 -6.60 0.94
C LYS A 214 -21.12 -7.94 1.64
N ILE A 215 -20.06 -8.18 2.41
CA ILE A 215 -19.89 -9.42 3.19
C ILE A 215 -20.99 -9.53 4.26
N SER A 216 -21.19 -8.47 5.02
CA SER A 216 -22.24 -8.44 6.05
C SER A 216 -23.62 -8.69 5.46
N PHE A 217 -23.93 -8.07 4.33
CA PHE A 217 -25.20 -8.24 3.64
C PHE A 217 -25.44 -9.70 3.19
N ILE A 218 -24.44 -10.33 2.55
CA ILE A 218 -24.63 -11.70 2.04
C ILE A 218 -24.71 -12.71 3.18
N ASN A 219 -24.00 -12.50 4.30
CA ASN A 219 -24.11 -13.32 5.50
C ASN A 219 -25.50 -13.21 6.13
N GLU A 220 -26.08 -12.01 6.19
CA GLU A 220 -27.45 -11.81 6.69
C GLU A 220 -28.47 -12.49 5.78
N MET A 221 -28.27 -12.42 4.46
CA MET A 221 -29.12 -13.14 3.51
C MET A 221 -28.98 -14.67 3.66
N ALA A 222 -27.79 -15.19 3.97
CA ALA A 222 -27.60 -16.61 4.24
C ALA A 222 -28.42 -17.07 5.46
N ASN A 223 -28.37 -16.31 6.56
CA ASN A 223 -29.19 -16.57 7.76
C ASN A 223 -30.69 -16.58 7.43
N LEU A 224 -31.15 -15.62 6.63
CA LEU A 224 -32.55 -15.57 6.21
C LEU A 224 -32.94 -16.76 5.32
N CYS A 225 -32.06 -17.16 4.40
CA CYS A 225 -32.28 -18.33 3.54
C CYS A 225 -32.46 -19.61 4.37
N GLU A 226 -31.66 -19.82 5.42
CA GLU A 226 -31.85 -20.95 6.34
C GLU A 226 -33.25 -20.97 6.99
N ILE A 227 -33.76 -19.80 7.36
CA ILE A 227 -35.10 -19.68 8.02
C ILE A 227 -36.25 -19.98 7.04
N VAL A 228 -36.12 -19.51 5.79
CA VAL A 228 -37.20 -19.59 4.81
C VAL A 228 -37.08 -20.82 3.86
N GLY A 229 -36.02 -21.61 3.98
CA GLY A 229 -35.77 -22.78 3.15
C GLY A 229 -35.30 -22.46 1.72
N ALA A 230 -34.64 -21.31 1.53
CA ALA A 230 -34.00 -20.95 0.26
C ALA A 230 -32.53 -21.37 0.25
N ASP A 231 -31.93 -21.49 -0.95
CA ASP A 231 -30.51 -21.75 -1.13
C ASP A 231 -29.75 -20.44 -1.38
N ILE A 232 -28.81 -20.11 -0.51
CA ILE A 232 -28.04 -18.86 -0.60
C ILE A 232 -27.17 -18.80 -1.87
N GLU A 233 -26.66 -19.94 -2.36
CA GLU A 233 -25.84 -19.98 -3.58
C GLU A 233 -26.72 -19.65 -4.80
N GLU A 234 -27.94 -20.19 -4.86
CA GLU A 234 -28.90 -19.88 -5.93
C GLU A 234 -29.32 -18.41 -5.88
N VAL A 235 -29.59 -17.88 -4.67
CA VAL A 235 -29.93 -16.47 -4.47
C VAL A 235 -28.79 -15.55 -4.91
N ALA A 236 -27.56 -15.81 -4.45
CA ALA A 236 -26.38 -15.04 -4.82
C ALA A 236 -26.10 -15.10 -6.33
N ASN A 237 -26.24 -16.27 -6.93
CA ASN A 237 -26.09 -16.45 -8.37
C ASN A 237 -27.18 -15.67 -9.14
N GLY A 238 -28.44 -15.76 -8.72
CA GLY A 238 -29.53 -15.01 -9.34
C GLY A 238 -29.30 -13.48 -9.27
N MET A 239 -28.86 -12.98 -8.11
CA MET A 239 -28.53 -11.56 -7.92
C MET A 239 -27.36 -11.12 -8.81
N SER A 240 -26.39 -12.00 -9.06
CA SER A 240 -25.16 -11.68 -9.80
C SER A 240 -25.40 -11.29 -11.26
N PHE A 241 -26.51 -11.67 -11.85
CA PHE A 241 -26.90 -11.32 -13.22
C PHE A 241 -27.30 -9.83 -13.36
N ASP A 242 -27.61 -9.14 -12.27
CA ASP A 242 -27.82 -7.70 -12.33
C ASP A 242 -26.44 -6.99 -12.38
N PRO A 243 -26.10 -6.28 -13.48
CA PRO A 243 -24.81 -5.63 -13.63
C PRO A 243 -24.52 -4.55 -12.58
N ARG A 244 -25.55 -4.03 -11.91
CA ARG A 244 -25.41 -3.06 -10.82
C ARG A 244 -24.93 -3.72 -9.52
N ILE A 245 -25.15 -5.02 -9.37
CA ILE A 245 -24.76 -5.83 -8.21
C ILE A 245 -23.42 -6.54 -8.51
N GLY A 246 -23.33 -7.22 -9.65
CA GLY A 246 -22.17 -7.94 -10.12
C GLY A 246 -21.98 -9.30 -9.44
N ASN A 247 -21.03 -10.07 -9.97
CA ASN A 247 -20.81 -11.48 -9.62
C ASN A 247 -19.91 -11.70 -8.38
N LYS A 248 -19.44 -10.66 -7.71
CA LYS A 248 -18.61 -10.75 -6.51
C LYS A 248 -19.45 -10.63 -5.22
N LEU A 249 -20.43 -11.50 -5.07
CA LEU A 249 -21.26 -11.61 -3.87
C LEU A 249 -21.02 -12.90 -3.08
N SER A 250 -20.34 -13.91 -3.67
CA SER A 250 -20.16 -15.19 -2.97
C SER A 250 -19.17 -15.06 -1.81
N LEU A 251 -19.46 -15.76 -0.72
CA LEU A 251 -18.64 -15.85 0.48
C LEU A 251 -17.17 -16.23 0.18
N ILE A 252 -16.92 -17.09 -0.81
CA ILE A 252 -15.58 -17.57 -1.19
C ILE A 252 -14.74 -16.45 -1.83
N HIS A 253 -15.36 -15.49 -2.53
CA HIS A 253 -14.65 -14.40 -3.19
C HIS A 253 -14.47 -13.16 -2.31
N ILE A 254 -15.14 -13.11 -1.17
CA ILE A 254 -15.18 -11.94 -0.27
C ILE A 254 -14.32 -12.15 0.99
N LEU A 255 -13.99 -13.39 1.34
CA LEU A 255 -13.20 -13.75 2.53
C LEU A 255 -11.73 -13.32 2.49
N THR A 256 -11.29 -12.65 1.45
CA THR A 256 -9.95 -12.10 1.30
C THR A 256 -9.89 -10.59 1.55
N LEU A 257 -10.60 -10.08 2.57
CA LEU A 257 -10.31 -8.73 3.05
C LEU A 257 -8.92 -8.70 3.68
N PRO A 258 -8.10 -7.70 3.36
CA PRO A 258 -6.85 -7.53 4.08
C PRO A 258 -7.20 -7.28 5.54
N THR A 259 -6.87 -8.23 6.39
CA THR A 259 -6.86 -8.00 7.84
C THR A 259 -5.60 -7.22 8.14
N ASN A 260 -5.76 -5.94 8.44
CA ASN A 260 -4.70 -5.14 9.06
C ASN A 260 -4.44 -5.63 10.48
#